data_385707daf99c43f129f0c12157252694
#
_entry.id   385707daf99c43f129f0c12157252694
#
_cell.length_a   1.000
_cell.length_b   1.000
_cell.length_c   1.000
_cell.angle_alpha   90.00
_cell.angle_beta   90.00
_cell.angle_gamma   90.00
#
_symmetry.space_group_name_H-M   'P 1'
#
loop_
_entity.id
_entity.type
_entity.pdbx_description
1 polymer ?
#
loop_
_entity_poly.entity_id
_entity_poly.type
_entity_poly.pdbx_seq_one_letter_code
_entity_poly.pdbx_strand_id
1 'polypeptide(L)'
;MDNVSGIEFYYQIIRRPKTQSNNIFEYAASLSIVHRKKVFLQVEDICIVDFIYQLSLYNSNTDIFEFVPIDSTDKVLIINALDSQNVTIESEWTDKTMIVKKEVLINSIKLLKTCFENETKVKIERYYK
;
A
#
# COMPACT_ATOMS: atom_id res chain seq x y z
N MET A 1 -24.14 0.57 -7.10
CA MET A 1 -23.75 0.71 -6.75
C MET A 1 -23.00 0.98 -5.98
N ASP A 2 -22.45 0.75 -5.65
CA ASP A 2 -21.98 1.17 -4.78
C ASP A 2 -20.75 0.89 -4.44
N ASN A 3 -19.83 1.51 -4.75
CA ASN A 3 -18.49 1.47 -4.40
C ASN A 3 -18.17 2.21 -3.17
N VAL A 4 -19.14 2.37 -2.35
CA VAL A 4 -19.00 3.20 -1.18
C VAL A 4 -17.99 2.67 -0.19
N SER A 5 -17.66 1.38 -0.23
CA SER A 5 -16.70 0.80 0.69
C SER A 5 -15.35 0.55 0.03
N GLY A 6 -15.12 1.11 -1.16
CA GLY A 6 -13.87 0.87 -1.87
C GLY A 6 -12.70 1.60 -1.25
N ILE A 7 -11.54 0.98 -1.34
CA ILE A 7 -10.27 1.60 -1.03
C ILE A 7 -9.41 1.54 -2.28
N GLU A 8 -8.69 2.62 -2.57
CA GLU A 8 -7.88 2.72 -3.76
C GLU A 8 -6.51 3.28 -3.40
N PHE A 9 -5.49 2.72 -4.03
CA PHE A 9 -4.12 3.17 -3.86
C PHE A 9 -3.68 3.83 -5.17
N TYR A 10 -3.29 5.09 -5.09
CA TYR A 10 -2.76 5.82 -6.24
C TYR A 10 -1.32 6.20 -5.95
N TYR A 11 -0.45 6.00 -6.92
CA TYR A 11 0.94 6.39 -6.76
C TYR A 11 1.39 7.15 -8.00
N GLN A 12 2.42 7.97 -7.81
CA GLN A 12 3.11 8.62 -8.92
C GLN A 12 4.60 8.49 -8.66
N ILE A 13 5.32 7.91 -9.59
CA ILE A 13 6.76 7.74 -9.44
C ILE A 13 7.43 9.11 -9.55
N ILE A 14 8.20 9.48 -8.53
CA ILE A 14 8.90 10.76 -8.48
C ILE A 14 10.41 10.60 -8.69
N ARG A 15 10.96 9.42 -8.44
CA ARG A 15 12.36 9.10 -8.73
C ARG A 15 12.45 7.68 -9.23
N ARG A 16 13.34 7.45 -10.19
CA ARG A 16 13.59 6.12 -10.74
C ARG A 16 15.04 5.75 -10.48
N PRO A 17 15.36 4.45 -10.46
CA PRO A 17 16.77 4.04 -10.38
C PRO A 17 17.56 4.64 -11.52
N LYS A 18 18.84 4.92 -11.28
CA LYS A 18 19.72 5.41 -12.32
C LYS A 18 19.82 4.36 -13.42
N THR A 19 20.10 4.81 -14.64
CA THR A 19 20.06 3.96 -15.83
C THR A 19 20.89 2.69 -15.69
N GLN A 20 21.99 2.75 -14.96
CA GLN A 20 22.86 1.60 -14.80
C GLN A 20 22.65 0.86 -13.50
N SER A 21 21.64 1.24 -12.71
CA SER A 21 21.36 0.63 -11.44
C SER A 21 20.28 -0.43 -11.57
N ASN A 22 20.49 -1.54 -10.88
CA ASN A 22 19.44 -2.57 -10.75
C ASN A 22 18.77 -2.51 -9.39
N ASN A 23 18.97 -1.43 -8.64
CA ASN A 23 18.41 -1.31 -7.30
C ASN A 23 17.00 -0.78 -7.37
N ILE A 24 16.03 -1.70 -7.29
CA ILE A 24 14.62 -1.33 -7.37
C ILE A 24 14.16 -0.49 -6.18
N PHE A 25 14.92 -0.49 -5.09
CA PHE A 25 14.57 0.31 -3.92
C PHE A 25 14.81 1.80 -4.15
N GLU A 26 15.43 2.16 -5.28
CA GLU A 26 15.57 3.56 -5.65
C GLU A 26 14.30 4.16 -6.24
N TYR A 27 13.30 3.34 -6.57
CA TYR A 27 11.99 3.87 -6.97
C TYR A 27 11.36 4.57 -5.77
N ALA A 28 11.08 5.85 -5.91
CA ALA A 28 10.33 6.59 -4.91
C ALA A 28 9.06 7.14 -5.54
N ALA A 29 8.02 7.23 -4.77
CA ALA A 29 6.73 7.67 -5.29
C ALA A 29 6.00 8.50 -4.26
N SER A 30 5.10 9.35 -4.74
CA SER A 30 4.04 9.87 -3.90
C SER A 30 2.92 8.84 -3.88
N LEU A 31 2.21 8.75 -2.79
CA LEU A 31 1.18 7.76 -2.58
C LEU A 31 -0.05 8.41 -1.98
N SER A 32 -1.22 8.12 -2.55
CA SER A 32 -2.49 8.55 -1.98
C SER A 32 -3.34 7.32 -1.73
N ILE A 33 -3.86 7.22 -0.52
CA ILE A 33 -4.81 6.18 -0.16
C ILE A 33 -6.17 6.85 -0.07
N VAL A 34 -7.12 6.39 -0.88
CA VAL A 34 -8.43 7.03 -1.03
C VAL A 34 -9.51 6.06 -0.59
N HIS A 35 -10.45 6.57 0.17
CA HIS A 35 -11.59 5.79 0.65
C HIS A 35 -12.85 6.60 0.40
N ARG A 36 -13.79 6.02 -0.34
CA ARG A 36 -15.06 6.69 -0.66
C ARG A 36 -14.84 8.06 -1.28
N LYS A 37 -13.89 8.15 -2.21
CA LYS A 37 -13.55 9.37 -2.94
C LYS A 37 -12.91 10.45 -2.07
N LYS A 38 -12.52 10.13 -0.84
CA LYS A 38 -11.83 11.07 0.04
C LYS A 38 -10.45 10.52 0.36
N VAL A 39 -9.48 11.43 0.38
CA VAL A 39 -8.11 11.06 0.72
C VAL A 39 -8.06 10.69 2.20
N PHE A 40 -7.67 9.45 2.47
CA PHE A 40 -7.42 8.99 3.83
C PHE A 40 -6.01 9.40 4.27
N LEU A 41 -5.04 9.21 3.40
CA LEU A 41 -3.64 9.47 3.72
C LEU A 41 -2.91 9.81 2.43
N GLN A 42 -2.02 10.79 2.50
CA GLN A 42 -1.14 11.13 1.39
C GLN A 42 0.28 11.21 1.89
N VAL A 43 1.19 10.52 1.20
CA VAL A 43 2.61 10.48 1.51
C VAL A 43 3.35 10.98 0.29
N GLU A 44 4.22 11.97 0.45
CA GLU A 44 4.84 12.60 -0.71
C GLU A 44 6.06 11.89 -1.23
N ASP A 45 6.72 11.09 -0.39
CA ASP A 45 7.95 10.42 -0.79
C ASP A 45 8.07 9.12 0.00
N ILE A 46 7.94 8.01 -0.69
CA ILE A 46 8.00 6.71 -0.04
C ILE A 46 8.71 5.74 -0.97
N CYS A 47 9.43 4.79 -0.37
CA CYS A 47 9.98 3.66 -1.13
C CYS A 47 8.82 2.78 -1.55
N ILE A 48 8.38 2.94 -2.80
CA ILE A 48 7.14 2.30 -3.25
C ILE A 48 7.28 0.79 -3.32
N VAL A 49 8.48 0.27 -3.63
CA VAL A 49 8.69 -1.17 -3.69
C VAL A 49 8.51 -1.80 -2.32
N ASP A 50 9.08 -1.16 -1.27
CA ASP A 50 8.92 -1.64 0.08
C ASP A 50 7.47 -1.63 0.52
N PHE A 51 6.76 -0.55 0.20
CA PHE A 51 5.35 -0.44 0.52
C PHE A 51 4.54 -1.57 -0.11
N ILE A 52 4.71 -1.77 -1.41
CA ILE A 52 3.96 -2.79 -2.14
C ILE A 52 4.31 -4.18 -1.63
N TYR A 53 5.60 -4.44 -1.40
CA TYR A 53 6.01 -5.75 -0.92
C TYR A 53 5.38 -6.06 0.44
N GLN A 54 5.48 -5.13 1.38
CA GLN A 54 4.93 -5.38 2.72
C GLN A 54 3.42 -5.57 2.66
N LEU A 55 2.71 -4.74 1.88
CA LEU A 55 1.27 -4.92 1.73
C LEU A 55 0.92 -6.28 1.11
N SER A 56 1.75 -6.77 0.22
CA SER A 56 1.46 -8.05 -0.43
C SER A 56 1.55 -9.24 0.52
N LEU A 57 2.13 -9.04 1.70
CA LEU A 57 2.16 -10.07 2.73
C LEU A 57 0.84 -10.16 3.51
N TYR A 58 -0.01 -9.14 3.38
CA TYR A 58 -1.32 -9.17 4.02
C TYR A 58 -2.23 -10.16 3.29
N ASN A 59 -2.93 -10.99 4.05
CA ASN A 59 -3.87 -11.95 3.46
C ASN A 59 -5.08 -12.12 4.38
N SER A 60 -6.03 -12.94 3.95
CA SER A 60 -7.30 -13.07 4.66
C SER A 60 -7.17 -13.68 6.05
N ASN A 61 -6.04 -14.30 6.36
CA ASN A 61 -5.80 -14.90 7.67
C ASN A 61 -5.01 -13.99 8.60
N THR A 62 -4.64 -12.80 8.14
CA THR A 62 -3.86 -11.85 8.95
C THR A 62 -4.79 -11.11 9.91
N ASP A 63 -4.52 -11.19 11.20
CA ASP A 63 -5.30 -10.47 12.20
C ASP A 63 -4.87 -9.04 12.35
N ILE A 64 -3.57 -8.79 12.41
CA ILE A 64 -2.99 -7.47 12.56
C ILE A 64 -1.85 -7.33 11.56
N PHE A 65 -1.86 -6.24 10.82
CA PHE A 65 -0.80 -5.92 9.88
C PHE A 65 -0.36 -4.49 10.12
N GLU A 66 0.95 -4.26 10.14
CA GLU A 66 1.50 -2.93 10.31
C GLU A 66 2.56 -2.69 9.24
N PHE A 67 2.45 -1.55 8.57
CA PHE A 67 3.47 -1.13 7.63
C PHE A 67 4.29 -0.02 8.27
N VAL A 68 5.60 -0.25 8.37
CA VAL A 68 6.56 0.74 8.86
C VAL A 68 7.57 0.95 7.73
N PRO A 69 7.72 2.19 7.24
CA PRO A 69 8.70 2.46 6.17
C PRO A 69 10.12 2.16 6.63
N ILE A 70 11.00 1.88 5.66
CA ILE A 70 12.38 1.51 5.95
C ILE A 70 13.08 2.55 6.82
N ASP A 71 12.83 3.84 6.56
CA ASP A 71 13.54 4.91 7.22
C ASP A 71 12.78 5.50 8.40
N SER A 72 11.79 4.79 8.93
CA SER A 72 10.92 5.36 9.95
C SER A 72 10.62 4.31 11.01
N THR A 73 10.19 4.78 12.17
CA THR A 73 9.63 3.91 13.21
C THR A 73 8.12 4.07 13.29
N ASP A 74 7.54 4.93 12.46
CA ASP A 74 6.11 5.21 12.51
C ASP A 74 5.31 4.11 11.80
N LYS A 75 4.17 3.79 12.38
CA LYS A 75 3.23 2.85 11.77
C LYS A 75 2.34 3.63 10.81
N VAL A 76 2.72 3.64 9.55
CA VAL A 76 2.02 4.43 8.53
C VAL A 76 0.69 3.81 8.16
N LEU A 77 0.60 2.49 8.28
CA LEU A 77 -0.65 1.81 8.00
C LEU A 77 -0.82 0.68 9.00
N ILE A 78 -1.98 0.65 9.66
CA ILE A 78 -2.32 -0.38 10.63
C ILE A 78 -3.65 -0.99 10.22
N ILE A 79 -3.65 -2.28 9.95
CA ILE A 79 -4.84 -3.00 9.53
C ILE A 79 -5.18 -4.02 10.59
N ASN A 80 -6.36 -3.90 11.18
CA ASN A 80 -6.84 -4.83 12.20
C ASN A 80 -8.11 -5.52 11.74
N ALA A 81 -8.20 -6.81 11.99
CA ALA A 81 -9.42 -7.55 11.71
C ALA A 81 -10.52 -7.03 12.64
N LEU A 82 -11.64 -6.61 12.06
CA LEU A 82 -12.81 -6.18 12.83
C LEU A 82 -13.77 -7.34 13.02
N ASP A 83 -13.99 -8.09 11.96
CA ASP A 83 -14.78 -9.32 12.00
C ASP A 83 -14.32 -10.19 10.83
N SER A 84 -15.07 -11.22 10.49
CA SER A 84 -14.64 -12.17 9.46
C SER A 84 -14.57 -11.56 8.06
N GLN A 85 -15.21 -10.41 7.83
CA GLN A 85 -15.29 -9.81 6.50
C GLN A 85 -14.74 -8.41 6.41
N ASN A 86 -14.54 -7.74 7.54
CA ASN A 86 -14.20 -6.32 7.56
C ASN A 86 -12.93 -6.08 8.36
N VAL A 87 -12.23 -5.01 7.99
CA VAL A 87 -11.04 -4.57 8.71
C VAL A 87 -11.14 -3.08 9.00
N THR A 88 -10.45 -2.65 10.05
CA THR A 88 -10.23 -1.23 10.29
C THR A 88 -8.84 -0.88 9.80
N ILE A 89 -8.70 0.32 9.26
CA ILE A 89 -7.42 0.82 8.79
C ILE A 89 -7.15 2.15 9.45
N GLU A 90 -5.98 2.26 10.07
CA GLU A 90 -5.56 3.45 10.79
C GLU A 90 -4.13 3.80 10.40
N SER A 91 -3.68 4.98 10.77
CA SER A 91 -2.31 5.43 10.53
C SER A 91 -1.90 6.36 11.65
N GLU A 92 -0.61 6.31 12.03
CA GLU A 92 -0.06 7.29 12.95
C GLU A 92 0.09 8.67 12.31
N TRP A 93 -0.03 8.76 11.00
CA TRP A 93 0.13 10.01 10.26
C TRP A 93 -1.20 10.72 9.97
N THR A 94 -2.32 10.16 10.43
CA THR A 94 -3.62 10.82 10.31
C THR A 94 -4.50 10.34 11.46
N ASP A 95 -5.45 11.17 11.86
CA ASP A 95 -6.40 10.79 12.89
C ASP A 95 -7.66 10.13 12.32
N LYS A 96 -7.69 9.91 11.02
CA LYS A 96 -8.81 9.27 10.36
C LYS A 96 -8.74 7.76 10.52
N THR A 97 -9.90 7.12 10.53
CA THR A 97 -10.02 5.66 10.54
C THR A 97 -11.02 5.29 9.47
N MET A 98 -10.77 4.18 8.77
CA MET A 98 -11.75 3.69 7.81
C MET A 98 -12.01 2.22 8.05
N ILE A 99 -13.20 1.79 7.65
CA ILE A 99 -13.60 0.38 7.70
C ILE A 99 -13.85 -0.05 6.27
N VAL A 100 -13.18 -1.13 5.86
CA VAL A 100 -13.33 -1.64 4.50
C VAL A 100 -13.51 -3.15 4.56
N LYS A 101 -14.08 -3.69 3.50
CA LYS A 101 -14.18 -5.13 3.37
C LYS A 101 -12.81 -5.71 3.09
N LYS A 102 -12.50 -6.80 3.76
CA LYS A 102 -11.21 -7.48 3.61
C LYS A 102 -10.93 -7.84 2.16
N GLU A 103 -11.94 -8.36 1.46
CA GLU A 103 -11.79 -8.76 0.07
C GLU A 103 -11.47 -7.57 -0.83
N VAL A 104 -12.11 -6.43 -0.58
CA VAL A 104 -11.87 -5.21 -1.35
C VAL A 104 -10.45 -4.74 -1.14
N LEU A 105 -9.97 -4.76 0.10
CA LEU A 105 -8.60 -4.37 0.41
C LEU A 105 -7.60 -5.27 -0.31
N ILE A 106 -7.79 -6.58 -0.22
CA ILE A 106 -6.87 -7.53 -0.86
C ILE A 106 -6.82 -7.31 -2.37
N ASN A 107 -7.98 -7.09 -3.00
CA ASN A 107 -8.02 -6.85 -4.43
C ASN A 107 -7.34 -5.54 -4.81
N SER A 108 -7.49 -4.50 -3.99
CA SER A 108 -6.84 -3.21 -4.24
C SER A 108 -5.32 -3.32 -4.12
N ILE A 109 -4.84 -4.12 -3.18
CA ILE A 109 -3.40 -4.37 -3.03
C ILE A 109 -2.85 -5.09 -4.27
N LYS A 110 -3.58 -6.11 -4.73
CA LYS A 110 -3.16 -6.83 -5.94
C LYS A 110 -3.12 -5.92 -7.16
N LEU A 111 -4.10 -5.04 -7.28
CA LEU A 111 -4.15 -4.10 -8.40
C LEU A 111 -2.97 -3.14 -8.35
N LEU A 112 -2.65 -2.62 -7.17
CA LEU A 112 -1.49 -1.73 -7.00
C LEU A 112 -0.21 -2.40 -7.45
N LYS A 113 0.02 -3.64 -7.00
CA LYS A 113 1.20 -4.39 -7.36
C LYS A 113 1.28 -4.63 -8.87
N THR A 114 0.16 -5.06 -9.47
CA THR A 114 0.09 -5.32 -10.89
C THR A 114 0.38 -4.06 -11.71
N CYS A 115 -0.21 -2.93 -11.31
CA CYS A 115 0.01 -1.67 -12.02
C CYS A 115 1.47 -1.25 -11.95
N PHE A 116 2.10 -1.35 -10.78
CA PHE A 116 3.49 -0.96 -10.64
C PHE A 116 4.41 -1.87 -11.45
N GLU A 117 4.18 -3.18 -11.38
CA GLU A 117 5.02 -4.12 -12.11
C GLU A 117 4.85 -3.98 -13.62
N ASN A 118 3.65 -3.65 -14.08
CA ASN A 118 3.42 -3.42 -15.50
C ASN A 118 4.08 -2.13 -15.96
N GLU A 119 4.03 -1.09 -15.17
CA GLU A 119 4.62 0.20 -15.53
C GLU A 119 6.14 0.13 -15.55
N THR A 120 6.75 -0.54 -14.58
CA THR A 120 8.21 -0.53 -14.41
C THR A 120 8.89 -1.76 -14.97
N LYS A 121 8.12 -2.81 -15.31
CA LYS A 121 8.64 -4.12 -15.73
C LYS A 121 9.43 -4.82 -14.62
N VAL A 122 9.25 -4.38 -13.38
CA VAL A 122 9.90 -4.98 -12.22
C VAL A 122 9.01 -6.06 -11.65
N LYS A 123 9.60 -7.18 -11.24
CA LYS A 123 8.89 -8.25 -10.51
C LYS A 123 9.39 -8.21 -9.08
N ILE A 124 8.60 -7.62 -8.20
CA ILE A 124 9.03 -7.30 -6.85
C ILE A 124 9.49 -8.53 -6.08
N GLU A 125 8.78 -9.63 -6.23
CA GLU A 125 9.09 -10.85 -5.48
C GLU A 125 10.47 -11.39 -5.73
N ARG A 126 11.05 -11.12 -6.88
CA ARG A 126 12.39 -11.61 -7.21
C ARG A 126 13.46 -11.01 -6.33
N TYR A 127 13.18 -9.89 -5.69
CA TYR A 127 14.17 -9.14 -4.92
C TYR A 127 14.05 -9.38 -3.43
N TYR A 128 13.08 -10.18 -2.99
CA TYR A 128 12.84 -10.42 -1.57
C TYR A 128 12.97 -11.90 -1.20
N LYS A 129 13.63 -12.65 -2.03
CA LYS A 129 13.84 -14.07 -1.73
C LYS A 129 15.09 -14.32 -0.91
#